data_0ee9e877b7a1caa6719565912426b8a7
#
_entry.id   0ee9e877b7a1caa6719565912426b8a7
#
_cell.length_a   1.000
_cell.length_b   1.000
_cell.length_c   1.000
_cell.angle_alpha   90.00
_cell.angle_beta   90.00
_cell.angle_gamma   90.00
#
_symmetry.space_group_name_H-M   'P 1'
#
loop_
_entity.id
_entity.type
_entity.pdbx_description
1 polymer ?
#
loop_
_entity_poly.entity_id
_entity_poly.type
_entity_poly.pdbx_seq_one_letter_code
_entity_poly.pdbx_strand_id
1 'polypeptide(L)'
;MPNIDRRDFIKLVGAGGVGVGAGVVLRETIRDPQEHLIPHVLAPEDYSSGVATWYNSVCTMCKSGCGISVRTREGRAKKIEGNPSHAVNQGGLCALGQAGLQVLYNPDR
;
A
#
# COMPACT_ATOMS: atom_id res chain seq x y z
N MET A 1 45.94 1.00 -31.07
CA MET A 1 44.66 0.35 -30.72
C MET A 1 44.99 -1.14 -30.60
N PRO A 2 44.73 -1.81 -29.48
CA PRO A 2 44.99 -3.22 -29.33
C PRO A 2 44.07 -4.00 -30.27
N ASN A 3 44.67 -4.87 -31.12
CA ASN A 3 43.91 -5.77 -31.95
C ASN A 3 43.30 -6.86 -31.09
N ILE A 4 41.99 -6.84 -30.93
CA ILE A 4 41.24 -7.87 -30.22
C ILE A 4 40.96 -9.01 -31.18
N ASP A 5 41.55 -10.17 -30.90
CA ASP A 5 41.32 -11.38 -31.68
C ASP A 5 39.89 -11.89 -31.51
N ARG A 6 39.34 -12.55 -32.55
CA ARG A 6 37.96 -13.12 -32.52
C ARG A 6 37.73 -13.99 -31.26
N ARG A 7 38.78 -14.72 -30.87
CA ARG A 7 38.76 -15.61 -29.70
C ARG A 7 38.64 -14.85 -28.39
N ASP A 8 39.31 -13.71 -28.28
CA ASP A 8 39.25 -12.85 -27.06
C ASP A 8 37.96 -12.08 -27.00
N PHE A 9 37.37 -11.69 -28.14
CA PHE A 9 36.03 -11.12 -28.21
C PHE A 9 34.96 -12.10 -27.71
N ILE A 10 35.02 -13.38 -28.16
CA ILE A 10 34.06 -14.40 -27.69
C ILE A 10 34.18 -14.66 -26.19
N LYS A 11 35.41 -14.70 -25.66
CA LYS A 11 35.62 -14.83 -24.18
C LYS A 11 35.06 -13.64 -23.42
N LEU A 12 35.25 -12.43 -23.93
CA LEU A 12 34.78 -11.20 -23.29
C LEU A 12 33.24 -11.11 -23.30
N VAL A 13 32.60 -11.49 -24.40
CA VAL A 13 31.14 -11.57 -24.52
C VAL A 13 30.58 -12.67 -23.63
N GLY A 14 31.23 -13.84 -23.57
CA GLY A 14 30.81 -14.93 -22.68
C GLY A 14 30.91 -14.57 -21.21
N ALA A 15 32.03 -13.97 -20.79
CA ALA A 15 32.22 -13.50 -19.41
C ALA A 15 31.24 -12.36 -19.04
N GLY A 16 30.99 -11.43 -19.97
CA GLY A 16 30.04 -10.35 -19.82
C GLY A 16 28.59 -10.86 -19.69
N GLY A 17 28.23 -11.83 -20.55
CA GLY A 17 26.88 -12.44 -20.52
C GLY A 17 26.59 -13.18 -19.21
N VAL A 18 27.57 -13.91 -18.67
CA VAL A 18 27.44 -14.57 -17.36
C VAL A 18 27.34 -13.55 -16.24
N GLY A 19 28.13 -12.48 -16.29
CA GLY A 19 28.06 -11.40 -15.28
C GLY A 19 26.71 -10.68 -15.25
N VAL A 20 26.16 -10.37 -16.42
CA VAL A 20 24.84 -9.73 -16.53
C VAL A 20 23.75 -10.70 -16.07
N GLY A 21 23.78 -11.96 -16.49
CA GLY A 21 22.81 -12.97 -16.06
C GLY A 21 22.84 -13.20 -14.56
N ALA A 22 24.02 -13.34 -13.96
CA ALA A 22 24.17 -13.46 -12.51
C ALA A 22 23.70 -12.22 -11.78
N GLY A 23 23.95 -11.03 -12.29
CA GLY A 23 23.50 -9.76 -11.71
C GLY A 23 21.98 -9.62 -11.72
N VAL A 24 21.32 -10.05 -12.79
CA VAL A 24 19.84 -10.03 -12.87
C VAL A 24 19.24 -11.01 -11.87
N VAL A 25 19.76 -12.24 -11.82
CA VAL A 25 19.27 -13.25 -10.85
C VAL A 25 19.49 -12.78 -9.43
N LEU A 26 20.67 -12.23 -9.11
CA LEU A 26 20.98 -11.72 -7.78
C LEU A 26 20.04 -10.56 -7.40
N ARG A 27 19.75 -9.66 -8.33
CA ARG A 27 18.81 -8.56 -8.12
C ARG A 27 17.40 -9.04 -7.78
N GLU A 28 16.94 -10.09 -8.47
CA GLU A 28 15.61 -10.65 -8.20
C GLU A 28 15.56 -11.41 -6.86
N THR A 29 16.67 -12.05 -6.45
CA THR A 29 16.73 -12.75 -5.15
C THR A 29 16.91 -11.82 -3.95
N ILE A 30 17.50 -10.63 -4.15
CA ILE A 30 17.69 -9.61 -3.11
C ILE A 30 16.51 -8.62 -3.09
N ARG A 31 15.60 -8.72 -4.04
CA ARG A 31 14.41 -7.88 -4.05
C ARG A 31 13.62 -8.19 -2.80
N ASP A 32 13.57 -7.22 -1.89
CA ASP A 32 12.73 -7.32 -0.71
C ASP A 32 11.29 -7.69 -1.14
N PRO A 33 10.67 -8.66 -0.45
CA PRO A 33 9.30 -9.01 -0.76
C PRO A 33 8.47 -7.72 -0.70
N GLN A 34 7.66 -7.47 -1.73
CA GLN A 34 6.76 -6.32 -1.74
C GLN A 34 5.92 -6.38 -0.46
N GLU A 35 6.19 -5.48 0.47
CA GLU A 35 5.36 -5.32 1.64
C GLU A 35 3.94 -4.96 1.18
N HIS A 36 2.98 -5.78 1.50
CA HIS A 36 1.59 -5.45 1.29
C HIS A 36 1.18 -4.41 2.34
N LEU A 37 1.30 -3.13 2.00
CA LEU A 37 0.89 -2.01 2.85
C LEU A 37 -0.59 -2.05 3.25
N ILE A 38 -1.38 -2.85 2.55
CA ILE A 38 -2.80 -3.02 2.80
C ILE A 38 -3.01 -4.45 3.30
N PRO A 39 -3.53 -4.65 4.53
CA PRO A 39 -3.76 -5.98 5.07
C PRO A 39 -4.70 -6.78 4.18
N HIS A 40 -4.51 -8.09 4.13
CA HIS A 40 -5.45 -9.00 3.48
C HIS A 40 -6.78 -8.98 4.23
N VAL A 41 -7.83 -8.56 3.55
CA VAL A 41 -9.18 -8.50 4.11
C VAL A 41 -10.04 -9.54 3.42
N LEU A 42 -10.62 -10.45 4.22
CA LEU A 42 -11.64 -11.38 3.73
C LEU A 42 -12.91 -10.59 3.44
N ALA A 43 -13.44 -10.74 2.25
CA ALA A 43 -14.70 -10.10 1.89
C ALA A 43 -15.84 -10.69 2.74
N PRO A 44 -16.70 -9.86 3.35
CA PRO A 44 -17.91 -10.35 4.01
C PRO A 44 -18.86 -11.00 3.00
N GLU A 45 -19.77 -11.84 3.48
CA GLU A 45 -20.72 -12.58 2.62
C GLU A 45 -21.59 -11.65 1.76
N ASP A 46 -21.93 -10.45 2.27
CA ASP A 46 -22.71 -9.43 1.56
C ASP A 46 -21.86 -8.52 0.65
N TYR A 47 -20.70 -8.96 0.29
CA TYR A 47 -19.77 -8.18 -0.50
C TYR A 47 -20.21 -8.05 -1.96
N SER A 48 -20.44 -6.82 -2.40
CA SER A 48 -20.66 -6.46 -3.80
C SER A 48 -19.46 -5.75 -4.37
N SER A 49 -18.80 -6.32 -5.38
CA SER A 49 -17.64 -5.71 -6.02
C SER A 49 -18.00 -4.34 -6.61
N GLY A 50 -17.17 -3.36 -6.35
CA GLY A 50 -17.35 -2.00 -6.89
C GLY A 50 -18.33 -1.12 -6.10
N VAL A 51 -19.14 -1.67 -5.19
CA VAL A 51 -20.05 -0.90 -4.35
C VAL A 51 -19.34 -0.41 -3.07
N ALA A 52 -19.56 0.85 -2.72
CA ALA A 52 -19.03 1.42 -1.50
C ALA A 52 -20.01 1.20 -0.34
N THR A 53 -19.53 0.67 0.77
CA THR A 53 -20.28 0.52 2.01
C THR A 53 -19.78 1.52 3.03
N TRP A 54 -20.69 2.11 3.83
CA TRP A 54 -20.36 3.08 4.84
C TRP A 54 -20.57 2.51 6.24
N TYR A 55 -19.61 2.69 7.11
CA TYR A 55 -19.66 2.29 8.50
C TYR A 55 -19.48 3.49 9.41
N ASN A 56 -20.35 3.64 10.39
CA ASN A 56 -20.23 4.68 11.40
C ASN A 56 -19.33 4.23 12.54
N SER A 57 -18.46 5.12 12.99
CA SER A 57 -17.51 4.87 14.06
C SER A 57 -17.19 6.20 14.79
N VAL A 58 -16.25 6.16 15.72
CA VAL A 58 -15.77 7.33 16.46
C VAL A 58 -14.28 7.50 16.23
N CYS A 59 -13.84 8.73 16.01
CA CYS A 59 -12.44 9.09 15.87
C CYS A 59 -11.74 9.03 17.24
N THR A 60 -10.62 8.30 17.31
CA THR A 60 -9.82 8.13 18.52
C THR A 60 -8.51 8.91 18.50
N MET A 61 -8.29 9.77 17.50
CA MET A 61 -7.03 10.51 17.32
C MET A 61 -6.83 11.60 18.39
N CYS A 62 -7.89 12.06 19.03
CA CYS A 62 -7.83 13.03 20.12
C CYS A 62 -9.03 12.83 21.07
N LYS A 63 -9.09 13.60 22.13
CA LYS A 63 -10.14 13.50 23.18
C LYS A 63 -11.52 13.97 22.73
N SER A 64 -11.66 14.58 21.55
CA SER A 64 -12.94 15.15 21.09
C SER A 64 -14.00 14.11 20.76
N GLY A 65 -13.62 12.87 20.45
CA GLY A 65 -14.56 11.79 20.19
C GLY A 65 -15.52 12.05 19.01
N CYS A 66 -15.03 12.69 17.94
CA CYS A 66 -15.86 13.02 16.77
C CYS A 66 -16.40 11.76 16.11
N GLY A 67 -17.69 11.78 15.75
CA GLY A 67 -18.30 10.72 14.96
C GLY A 67 -17.79 10.75 13.52
N ILE A 68 -17.43 9.60 13.01
CA ILE A 68 -16.91 9.42 11.65
C ILE A 68 -17.77 8.42 10.88
N SER A 69 -17.82 8.62 9.56
CA SER A 69 -18.35 7.68 8.59
C SER A 69 -17.20 7.20 7.72
N VAL A 70 -16.90 5.92 7.78
CA VAL A 70 -15.81 5.29 7.06
C VAL A 70 -16.35 4.64 5.80
N ARG A 71 -15.91 5.12 4.66
CA ARG A 71 -16.21 4.52 3.36
C ARG A 71 -15.28 3.35 3.12
N THR A 72 -15.86 2.18 2.99
CA THR A 72 -15.14 0.97 2.62
C THR A 72 -15.46 0.57 1.18
N ARG A 73 -14.51 -0.04 0.54
CA ARG A 73 -14.69 -0.66 -0.76
C ARG A 73 -13.85 -1.93 -0.78
N GLU A 74 -14.46 -3.03 -1.17
CA GLU A 74 -13.78 -4.32 -1.20
C GLU A 74 -13.16 -4.71 0.15
N GLY A 75 -13.92 -4.49 1.24
CA GLY A 75 -13.48 -4.77 2.60
C GLY A 75 -12.37 -3.86 3.13
N ARG A 76 -11.99 -2.79 2.39
CA ARG A 76 -10.92 -1.87 2.77
C ARG A 76 -11.45 -0.46 2.99
N ALA A 77 -11.03 0.16 4.08
CA ALA A 77 -11.31 1.56 4.32
C ALA A 77 -10.59 2.44 3.29
N LYS A 78 -11.33 3.30 2.60
CA LYS A 78 -10.80 4.17 1.54
C LYS A 78 -10.89 5.65 1.87
N LYS A 79 -11.83 6.04 2.71
CA LYS A 79 -12.03 7.43 3.09
C LYS A 79 -12.71 7.52 4.47
N ILE A 80 -12.34 8.53 5.23
CA ILE A 80 -13.00 8.89 6.48
C ILE A 80 -13.62 10.26 6.32
N GLU A 81 -14.89 10.40 6.68
CA GLU A 81 -15.65 11.67 6.70
C GLU A 81 -16.30 11.85 8.06
N GLY A 82 -16.65 13.08 8.40
CA GLY A 82 -17.45 13.35 9.60
C GLY A 82 -18.87 12.83 9.45
N ASN A 83 -19.41 12.25 10.52
CA ASN A 83 -20.79 11.78 10.53
C ASN A 83 -21.74 12.98 10.78
N PRO A 84 -22.62 13.32 9.83
CA PRO A 84 -23.55 14.44 9.97
C PRO A 84 -24.55 14.26 11.13
N SER A 85 -24.89 13.00 11.44
CA SER A 85 -25.86 12.68 12.48
C SER A 85 -25.26 12.65 13.89
N HIS A 86 -23.95 12.87 14.03
CA HIS A 86 -23.29 12.83 15.33
C HIS A 86 -23.41 14.17 16.07
N ALA A 87 -23.84 14.13 17.32
CA ALA A 87 -24.18 15.32 18.10
C ALA A 87 -22.99 16.28 18.33
N VAL A 88 -21.76 15.75 18.42
CA VAL A 88 -20.57 16.55 18.76
C VAL A 88 -20.06 17.34 17.57
N ASN A 89 -19.89 16.70 16.42
CA ASN A 89 -19.19 17.28 15.28
C ASN A 89 -20.06 17.56 14.05
N GLN A 90 -21.31 17.08 14.04
CA GLN A 90 -22.31 17.37 12.99
C GLN A 90 -21.74 17.34 11.56
N GLY A 91 -20.93 16.37 11.24
CA GLY A 91 -20.28 16.22 9.94
C GLY A 91 -18.91 16.90 9.81
N GLY A 92 -18.51 17.75 10.76
CA GLY A 92 -17.17 18.33 10.78
C GLY A 92 -16.10 17.29 11.13
N LEU A 93 -14.98 17.29 10.44
CA LEU A 93 -13.83 16.43 10.76
C LEU A 93 -12.53 17.18 10.51
N CYS A 94 -11.64 17.17 11.50
CA CYS A 94 -10.34 17.84 11.41
C CYS A 94 -9.35 17.07 10.52
N ALA A 95 -8.23 17.70 10.17
CA ALA A 95 -7.19 17.10 9.36
C ALA A 95 -6.62 15.79 9.94
N LEU A 96 -6.47 15.71 11.27
CA LEU A 96 -6.02 14.48 11.95
C LEU A 96 -7.03 13.33 11.78
N GLY A 97 -8.31 13.61 11.90
CA GLY A 97 -9.36 12.62 11.66
C GLY A 97 -9.38 12.14 10.22
N GLN A 98 -9.19 13.04 9.25
CA GLN A 98 -9.05 12.69 7.83
C GLN A 98 -7.81 11.81 7.57
N ALA A 99 -6.70 12.11 8.25
CA ALA A 99 -5.47 11.35 8.15
C ALA A 99 -5.49 9.99 8.89
N GLY A 100 -6.57 9.68 9.63
CA GLY A 100 -6.69 8.43 10.39
C GLY A 100 -6.52 7.16 9.56
N LEU A 101 -6.79 7.20 8.26
CA LEU A 101 -6.50 6.10 7.35
C LEU A 101 -5.00 5.75 7.28
N GLN A 102 -4.12 6.75 7.38
CA GLN A 102 -2.68 6.53 7.34
C GLN A 102 -2.23 5.73 8.57
N VAL A 103 -2.84 5.99 9.72
CA VAL A 103 -2.58 5.22 10.95
C VAL A 103 -3.05 3.77 10.79
N LEU A 104 -4.22 3.57 10.16
CA LEU A 104 -4.76 2.23 9.94
C LEU A 104 -3.86 1.38 9.03
N TYR A 105 -3.27 1.99 8.02
CA TYR A 105 -2.44 1.31 7.01
C TYR A 105 -0.93 1.54 7.22
N ASN A 106 -0.53 2.04 8.37
CA ASN A 106 0.89 2.20 8.70
C ASN A 106 1.54 0.83 8.88
N PRO A 107 2.62 0.50 8.14
CA PRO A 107 3.34 -0.76 8.27
C PRO A 107 4.01 -0.92 9.64
N ASP A 108 4.35 0.19 10.29
CA ASP A 108 5.08 0.21 11.57
C ASP A 108 4.16 0.20 12.80
N ARG A 109 2.88 -0.10 12.66
CA ARG A 109 1.94 -0.10 13.78
C ARG A 109 1.93 -1.41 14.56
#